data_17eb1bacfa0e8ca195f9a1e613e929a7
#
_entry.id   17eb1bacfa0e8ca195f9a1e613e929a7
#
_cell.length_a   1.000
_cell.length_b   1.000
_cell.length_c   1.000
_cell.angle_alpha   90.00
_cell.angle_beta   90.00
_cell.angle_gamma   90.00
#
_symmetry.space_group_name_H-M   'P 1'
#
loop_
_entity.id
_entity.type
_entity.pdbx_description
1 polymer ?
#
loop_
_entity_poly.entity_id
_entity_poly.type
_entity_poly.pdbx_seq_one_letter_code
_entity_poly.pdbx_strand_id
1 'polypeptide(L)'
;LRKIFSYSAYQFLFNVINYFSRNLDKLLIGKYMSMSDLGYYEKSYRLMMLPLQNITQVITPVMHPIFSDFQNDKGKLLSSYERIVRFLAFIGLPLSVLLFFTAEEVTLIIFGDQWMPSVPVFRILSLSVGIQIILSSSGSIFQAAGDTRSLFVCGVFSSAFNVAGILLGIFHFGTLTAVASCIVVTFTINFIQCYWQMYRVTFRQSAWPFIRQLISPLVISILIALVLIPMQYALEGMNIFVTIIAKGIASFIIFGIYIQMTHEYDMISKVRSLRKKSL
;
A
#
# COMPACT_ATOMS: atom_id res chain seq x y z
N LEU A 1 32.93 14.92 4.95
CA LEU A 1 32.01 16.05 4.96
C LEU A 1 31.20 16.15 3.67
N ARG A 2 31.80 16.16 2.46
CA ARG A 2 31.10 16.30 1.17
C ARG A 2 30.10 15.16 0.89
N LYS A 3 30.41 13.91 1.25
CA LYS A 3 29.48 12.75 1.12
C LYS A 3 28.28 12.85 2.08
N ILE A 4 28.53 13.29 3.31
CA ILE A 4 27.47 13.48 4.32
C ILE A 4 26.54 14.63 3.90
N PHE A 5 27.08 15.72 3.41
CA PHE A 5 26.30 16.85 2.92
C PHE A 5 25.43 16.46 1.71
N SER A 6 25.98 15.71 0.76
CA SER A 6 25.23 15.23 -0.41
C SER A 6 24.08 14.29 0.01
N TYR A 7 24.34 13.36 0.93
CA TYR A 7 23.30 12.47 1.47
C TYR A 7 22.16 13.27 2.13
N SER A 8 22.50 14.19 3.03
CA SER A 8 21.52 15.01 3.75
C SER A 8 20.74 15.94 2.83
N ALA A 9 21.38 16.51 1.81
CA ALA A 9 20.73 17.37 0.84
C ALA A 9 19.68 16.62 0.01
N TYR A 10 20.00 15.44 -0.53
CA TYR A 10 19.03 14.63 -1.27
C TYR A 10 17.86 14.16 -0.38
N GLN A 11 18.15 13.78 0.86
CA GLN A 11 17.11 13.39 1.80
C GLN A 11 16.19 14.57 2.16
N PHE A 12 16.76 15.74 2.38
CA PHE A 12 15.99 16.96 2.65
C PHE A 12 15.10 17.35 1.46
N LEU A 13 15.67 17.40 0.25
CA LEU A 13 14.91 17.69 -0.96
C LEU A 13 13.82 16.67 -1.22
N PHE A 14 14.09 15.39 -1.00
CA PHE A 14 13.08 14.34 -1.09
C PHE A 14 11.92 14.59 -0.13
N ASN A 15 12.20 14.91 1.12
CA ASN A 15 11.16 15.17 2.13
C ASN A 15 10.32 16.42 1.78
N VAL A 16 10.96 17.50 1.32
CA VAL A 16 10.27 18.72 0.89
C VAL A 16 9.34 18.45 -0.30
N ILE A 17 9.86 17.83 -1.36
CA ILE A 17 9.07 17.51 -2.55
C ILE A 17 7.91 16.57 -2.20
N ASN A 18 8.16 15.56 -1.38
CA ASN A 18 7.14 14.59 -0.97
C ASN A 18 6.06 15.25 -0.10
N TYR A 19 6.43 16.19 0.77
CA TYR A 19 5.47 16.94 1.59
C TYR A 19 4.53 17.79 0.71
N PHE A 20 5.08 18.56 -0.20
CA PHE A 20 4.27 19.37 -1.13
C PHE A 20 3.42 18.51 -2.04
N SER A 21 3.96 17.44 -2.60
CA SER A 21 3.23 16.52 -3.48
C SER A 21 2.04 15.87 -2.79
N ARG A 22 2.15 15.53 -1.50
CA ARG A 22 1.07 14.89 -0.72
C ARG A 22 -0.04 15.84 -0.27
N ASN A 23 0.21 17.14 -0.26
CA ASN A 23 -0.79 18.13 0.17
C ASN A 23 -1.35 18.92 -1.02
N LEU A 24 -0.72 18.83 -2.18
CA LEU A 24 -1.14 19.54 -3.38
C LEU A 24 -2.51 19.08 -3.89
N ASP A 25 -2.83 17.80 -3.76
CA ASP A 25 -4.13 17.23 -4.09
C ASP A 25 -5.27 17.95 -3.37
N LYS A 26 -5.16 18.12 -2.07
CA LYS A 26 -6.17 18.79 -1.25
C LYS A 26 -6.32 20.27 -1.61
N LEU A 27 -5.19 20.96 -1.84
CA LEU A 27 -5.19 22.35 -2.24
C LEU A 27 -5.87 22.54 -3.61
N LEU A 28 -5.58 21.67 -4.57
CA LEU A 28 -6.15 21.75 -5.90
C LEU A 28 -7.63 21.37 -5.92
N ILE A 29 -8.03 20.31 -5.20
CA ILE A 29 -9.44 19.93 -5.06
C ILE A 29 -10.22 21.07 -4.39
N GLY A 30 -9.74 21.61 -3.27
CA GLY A 30 -10.42 22.71 -2.56
C GLY A 30 -10.52 24.00 -3.37
N LYS A 31 -9.55 24.26 -4.27
CA LYS A 31 -9.54 25.48 -5.10
C LYS A 31 -10.39 25.35 -6.38
N TYR A 32 -10.38 24.18 -7.03
CA TYR A 32 -10.96 24.01 -8.38
C TYR A 32 -12.22 23.14 -8.43
N MET A 33 -12.55 22.45 -7.32
CA MET A 33 -13.79 21.70 -7.17
C MET A 33 -14.64 22.38 -6.08
N SER A 34 -15.25 21.65 -5.16
CA SER A 34 -16.03 22.22 -4.06
C SER A 34 -15.41 21.91 -2.70
N MET A 35 -15.78 22.67 -1.66
CA MET A 35 -15.40 22.35 -0.28
C MET A 35 -15.99 21.03 0.20
N SER A 36 -17.16 20.66 -0.31
CA SER A 36 -17.77 19.34 -0.04
C SER A 36 -16.94 18.23 -0.66
N ASP A 37 -16.48 18.39 -1.90
CA ASP A 37 -15.60 17.42 -2.58
C ASP A 37 -14.29 17.25 -1.83
N LEU A 38 -13.70 18.35 -1.36
CA LEU A 38 -12.51 18.29 -0.51
C LEU A 38 -12.78 17.47 0.76
N GLY A 39 -13.93 17.70 1.41
CA GLY A 39 -14.33 16.94 2.58
C GLY A 39 -14.47 15.45 2.31
N TYR A 40 -15.15 15.06 1.23
CA TYR A 40 -15.31 13.66 0.82
C TYR A 40 -13.98 13.01 0.47
N TYR A 41 -13.11 13.71 -0.25
CA TYR A 41 -11.77 13.26 -0.57
C TYR A 41 -10.92 13.04 0.68
N GLU A 42 -10.90 14.00 1.60
CA GLU A 42 -10.11 13.89 2.84
C GLU A 42 -10.54 12.71 3.71
N LYS A 43 -11.84 12.48 3.85
CA LYS A 43 -12.35 11.32 4.59
C LYS A 43 -11.94 10.01 3.93
N SER A 44 -12.10 9.90 2.61
CA SER A 44 -11.67 8.74 1.83
C SER A 44 -10.17 8.49 1.94
N TYR A 45 -9.37 9.53 1.79
CA TYR A 45 -7.91 9.47 1.90
C TYR A 45 -7.47 9.07 3.32
N ARG A 46 -8.14 9.58 4.35
CA ARG A 46 -7.88 9.21 5.74
C ARG A 46 -8.14 7.73 6.00
N LEU A 47 -9.25 7.17 5.50
CA LEU A 47 -9.54 5.73 5.62
C LEU A 47 -8.49 4.87 4.92
N MET A 48 -8.06 5.27 3.71
CA MET A 48 -6.99 4.61 2.98
C MET A 48 -5.67 4.60 3.76
N MET A 49 -5.34 5.72 4.42
CA MET A 49 -4.08 5.89 5.15
C MET A 49 -4.03 5.15 6.50
N LEU A 50 -5.16 4.85 7.13
CA LEU A 50 -5.22 4.19 8.44
C LEU A 50 -4.46 2.84 8.46
N PRO A 51 -4.77 1.87 7.59
CA PRO A 51 -4.06 0.60 7.59
C PRO A 51 -2.59 0.75 7.19
N LEU A 52 -2.30 1.64 6.23
CA LEU A 52 -0.94 1.93 5.78
C LEU A 52 -0.06 2.44 6.92
N GLN A 53 -0.53 3.43 7.69
CA GLN A 53 0.22 3.99 8.81
C GLN A 53 0.47 2.96 9.90
N ASN A 54 -0.56 2.21 10.31
CA ASN A 54 -0.44 1.20 11.36
C ASN A 54 0.57 0.10 10.99
N ILE A 55 0.51 -0.42 9.75
CA ILE A 55 1.43 -1.46 9.29
C ILE A 55 2.86 -0.91 9.18
N THR A 56 3.03 0.28 8.62
CA THR A 56 4.34 0.90 8.44
C THR A 56 5.02 1.21 9.78
N GLN A 57 4.28 1.71 10.78
CA GLN A 57 4.81 1.99 12.12
C GLN A 57 5.32 0.74 12.84
N VAL A 58 4.73 -0.42 12.58
CA VAL A 58 5.18 -1.69 13.16
C VAL A 58 6.39 -2.26 12.42
N ILE A 59 6.40 -2.17 11.09
CA ILE A 59 7.40 -2.84 10.24
C ILE A 59 8.70 -2.04 10.14
N THR A 60 8.63 -0.73 10.00
CA THR A 60 9.82 0.13 9.80
C THR A 60 10.87 -0.03 10.91
N PRO A 61 10.54 -0.02 12.20
CA PRO A 61 11.54 -0.21 13.26
C PRO A 61 12.23 -1.59 13.21
N VAL A 62 11.53 -2.61 12.72
CA VAL A 62 12.08 -3.97 12.60
C VAL A 62 13.02 -4.09 11.40
N MET A 63 12.80 -3.33 10.34
CA MET A 63 13.64 -3.36 9.14
C MET A 63 15.03 -2.76 9.37
N HIS A 64 15.14 -1.69 10.14
CA HIS A 64 16.41 -0.99 10.33
C HIS A 64 17.54 -1.87 10.89
N PRO A 65 17.36 -2.64 11.98
CA PRO A 65 18.40 -3.55 12.46
C PRO A 65 18.79 -4.62 11.43
N ILE A 66 17.78 -5.23 10.78
CA ILE A 66 18.03 -6.29 9.77
C ILE A 66 18.86 -5.76 8.61
N PHE A 67 18.60 -4.54 8.17
CA PHE A 67 19.33 -3.95 7.03
C PHE A 67 20.73 -3.47 7.43
N SER A 68 20.93 -3.02 8.66
CA SER A 68 22.25 -2.61 9.14
C SER A 68 23.24 -3.76 9.16
N ASP A 69 22.79 -4.97 9.51
CA ASP A 69 23.64 -6.17 9.55
C ASP A 69 24.15 -6.59 8.15
N PHE A 70 23.41 -6.24 7.09
CA PHE A 70 23.73 -6.65 5.72
C PHE A 70 24.16 -5.50 4.80
N GLN A 71 24.45 -4.31 5.31
CA GLN A 71 24.83 -3.13 4.49
C GLN A 71 26.01 -3.39 3.53
N ASN A 72 26.95 -4.22 3.94
CA ASN A 72 28.15 -4.54 3.16
C ASN A 72 27.96 -5.70 2.15
N ASP A 73 26.81 -6.39 2.20
CA ASP A 73 26.50 -7.51 1.30
C ASP A 73 25.15 -7.24 0.59
N LYS A 74 25.23 -6.62 -0.57
CA LYS A 74 24.04 -6.26 -1.37
C LYS A 74 23.15 -7.46 -1.73
N GLY A 75 23.72 -8.64 -1.88
CA GLY A 75 22.96 -9.86 -2.19
C GLY A 75 22.10 -10.32 -1.00
N LYS A 76 22.68 -10.36 0.19
CA LYS A 76 21.95 -10.69 1.43
C LYS A 76 20.95 -9.60 1.79
N LEU A 77 21.30 -8.33 1.59
CA LEU A 77 20.40 -7.21 1.82
C LEU A 77 19.15 -7.34 0.96
N LEU A 78 19.31 -7.58 -0.35
CA LEU A 78 18.18 -7.74 -1.27
C LEU A 78 17.32 -8.96 -0.93
N SER A 79 17.94 -10.12 -0.65
CA SER A 79 17.18 -11.33 -0.29
C SER A 79 16.42 -11.20 1.03
N SER A 80 16.94 -10.43 1.98
CA SER A 80 16.24 -10.10 3.22
C SER A 80 15.07 -9.14 2.97
N TYR A 81 15.26 -8.17 2.08
CA TYR A 81 14.22 -7.26 1.66
C TYR A 81 13.07 -7.97 0.93
N GLU A 82 13.38 -8.90 0.02
CA GLU A 82 12.36 -9.69 -0.69
C GLU A 82 11.44 -10.47 0.25
N ARG A 83 11.97 -10.99 1.36
CA ARG A 83 11.14 -11.63 2.40
C ARG A 83 10.17 -10.65 3.07
N ILE A 84 10.62 -9.42 3.32
CA ILE A 84 9.78 -8.37 3.89
C ILE A 84 8.71 -7.95 2.88
N VAL A 85 9.08 -7.74 1.62
CA VAL A 85 8.13 -7.42 0.53
C VAL A 85 7.06 -8.49 0.41
N ARG A 86 7.44 -9.77 0.44
CA ARG A 86 6.49 -10.88 0.40
C ARG A 86 5.50 -10.82 1.57
N PHE A 87 5.99 -10.59 2.78
CA PHE A 87 5.16 -10.45 3.97
C PHE A 87 4.19 -9.27 3.86
N LEU A 88 4.69 -8.10 3.42
CA LEU A 88 3.87 -6.91 3.19
C LEU A 88 2.82 -7.13 2.11
N ALA A 89 3.16 -7.85 1.05
CA ALA A 89 2.24 -8.18 -0.03
C ALA A 89 1.13 -9.13 0.44
N PHE A 90 1.44 -10.13 1.27
CA PHE A 90 0.44 -11.03 1.85
C PHE A 90 -0.57 -10.34 2.76
N ILE A 91 -0.17 -9.26 3.41
CA ILE A 91 -1.10 -8.45 4.22
C ILE A 91 -1.80 -7.42 3.34
N GLY A 92 -1.03 -6.66 2.58
CA GLY A 92 -1.49 -5.46 1.90
C GLY A 92 -2.46 -5.73 0.75
N LEU A 93 -2.18 -6.71 -0.12
CA LEU A 93 -3.02 -6.97 -1.29
C LEU A 93 -4.39 -7.54 -0.92
N PRO A 94 -4.52 -8.57 -0.04
CA PRO A 94 -5.82 -8.99 0.45
C PRO A 94 -6.59 -7.91 1.19
N LEU A 95 -5.90 -7.08 1.99
CA LEU A 95 -6.51 -5.96 2.69
C LEU A 95 -7.09 -4.91 1.74
N SER A 96 -6.39 -4.62 0.62
CA SER A 96 -6.93 -3.73 -0.42
C SER A 96 -8.27 -4.22 -0.96
N VAL A 97 -8.37 -5.51 -1.24
CA VAL A 97 -9.60 -6.13 -1.74
C VAL A 97 -10.69 -6.08 -0.69
N LEU A 98 -10.38 -6.43 0.56
CA LEU A 98 -11.36 -6.35 1.65
C LEU A 98 -11.89 -4.92 1.82
N LEU A 99 -11.02 -3.91 1.84
CA LEU A 99 -11.42 -2.51 1.96
C LEU A 99 -12.27 -2.04 0.78
N PHE A 100 -11.99 -2.52 -0.43
CA PHE A 100 -12.79 -2.22 -1.62
C PHE A 100 -14.25 -2.69 -1.45
N PHE A 101 -14.44 -3.93 -0.99
CA PHE A 101 -15.77 -4.54 -0.81
C PHE A 101 -16.47 -4.11 0.49
N THR A 102 -15.74 -3.55 1.46
CA THR A 102 -16.30 -3.05 2.72
C THR A 102 -16.27 -1.51 2.81
N ALA A 103 -16.05 -0.82 1.69
CA ALA A 103 -15.90 0.63 1.69
C ALA A 103 -17.13 1.37 2.24
N GLU A 104 -18.31 0.89 1.94
CA GLU A 104 -19.58 1.44 2.41
C GLU A 104 -19.73 1.24 3.92
N GLU A 105 -19.60 0.01 4.38
CA GLU A 105 -19.73 -0.35 5.78
C GLU A 105 -18.72 0.39 6.65
N VAL A 106 -17.46 0.44 6.21
CA VAL A 106 -16.38 1.15 6.93
C VAL A 106 -16.67 2.65 7.02
N THR A 107 -17.14 3.27 5.93
CA THR A 107 -17.45 4.69 5.91
C THR A 107 -18.62 5.00 6.84
N LEU A 108 -19.68 4.20 6.79
CA LEU A 108 -20.89 4.38 7.59
C LEU A 108 -20.59 4.23 9.08
N ILE A 109 -19.85 3.18 9.47
CA ILE A 109 -19.50 2.91 10.88
C ILE A 109 -18.59 4.01 11.45
N ILE A 110 -17.62 4.50 10.67
CA ILE A 110 -16.61 5.43 11.19
C ILE A 110 -17.08 6.88 11.14
N PHE A 111 -17.82 7.27 10.10
CA PHE A 111 -18.16 8.66 9.85
C PHE A 111 -19.68 8.94 9.83
N GLY A 112 -20.52 7.93 9.61
CA GLY A 112 -21.99 8.07 9.51
C GLY A 112 -22.49 8.39 8.11
N ASP A 113 -23.83 8.43 7.96
CA ASP A 113 -24.56 8.53 6.68
C ASP A 113 -24.22 9.77 5.85
N GLN A 114 -23.93 10.87 6.51
CA GLN A 114 -23.59 12.15 5.84
C GLN A 114 -22.34 12.05 4.96
N TRP A 115 -21.51 11.00 5.12
CA TRP A 115 -20.27 10.79 4.37
C TRP A 115 -20.40 9.73 3.28
N MET A 116 -21.60 9.24 3.00
CA MET A 116 -21.83 8.26 1.93
C MET A 116 -21.30 8.70 0.54
N PRO A 117 -21.33 10.00 0.15
CA PRO A 117 -20.72 10.43 -1.09
C PRO A 117 -19.20 10.21 -1.17
N SER A 118 -18.51 9.96 -0.04
CA SER A 118 -17.09 9.59 -0.02
C SER A 118 -16.81 8.14 -0.39
N VAL A 119 -17.81 7.25 -0.31
CA VAL A 119 -17.66 5.80 -0.54
C VAL A 119 -17.08 5.46 -1.92
N PRO A 120 -17.56 6.01 -3.05
CA PRO A 120 -16.98 5.71 -4.36
C PRO A 120 -15.49 6.07 -4.44
N VAL A 121 -15.11 7.19 -3.84
CA VAL A 121 -13.72 7.67 -3.77
C VAL A 121 -12.86 6.74 -2.93
N PHE A 122 -13.33 6.39 -1.72
CA PHE A 122 -12.61 5.45 -0.85
C PHE A 122 -12.49 4.07 -1.47
N ARG A 123 -13.53 3.57 -2.13
CA ARG A 123 -13.52 2.28 -2.85
C ARG A 123 -12.40 2.25 -3.90
N ILE A 124 -12.27 3.30 -4.70
CA ILE A 124 -11.19 3.41 -5.70
C ILE A 124 -9.83 3.51 -5.02
N LEU A 125 -9.65 4.41 -4.05
CA LEU A 125 -8.38 4.59 -3.35
C LEU A 125 -7.91 3.34 -2.61
N SER A 126 -8.84 2.52 -2.10
CA SER A 126 -8.52 1.28 -1.39
C SER A 126 -7.73 0.28 -2.25
N LEU A 127 -7.90 0.30 -3.58
CA LEU A 127 -7.14 -0.55 -4.50
C LEU A 127 -5.63 -0.27 -4.46
N SER A 128 -5.23 0.93 -4.06
CA SER A 128 -3.82 1.30 -3.94
C SER A 128 -3.18 0.93 -2.60
N VAL A 129 -3.97 0.55 -1.58
CA VAL A 129 -3.47 0.30 -0.21
C VAL A 129 -2.37 -0.75 -0.19
N GLY A 130 -2.57 -1.89 -0.86
CA GLY A 130 -1.58 -2.97 -0.90
C GLY A 130 -0.27 -2.54 -1.58
N ILE A 131 -0.39 -1.85 -2.70
CA ILE A 131 0.76 -1.29 -3.43
C ILE A 131 1.53 -0.31 -2.54
N GLN A 132 0.84 0.58 -1.84
CA GLN A 132 1.46 1.56 -0.96
C GLN A 132 2.08 0.94 0.29
N ILE A 133 1.48 -0.11 0.86
CA ILE A 133 2.06 -0.88 1.97
C ILE A 133 3.40 -1.47 1.54
N ILE A 134 3.47 -2.10 0.37
CA ILE A 134 4.72 -2.67 -0.16
C ILE A 134 5.73 -1.54 -0.44
N LEU A 135 5.30 -0.46 -1.10
CA LEU A 135 6.15 0.67 -1.47
C LEU A 135 6.70 1.41 -0.24
N SER A 136 6.00 1.41 0.90
CA SER A 136 6.44 2.10 2.12
C SER A 136 7.80 1.62 2.64
N SER A 137 8.19 0.39 2.32
CA SER A 137 9.48 -0.20 2.69
C SER A 137 10.64 0.22 1.79
N SER A 138 10.35 0.78 0.60
CA SER A 138 11.37 1.10 -0.42
C SER A 138 12.37 2.16 0.03
N GLY A 139 11.95 3.12 0.84
CA GLY A 139 12.84 4.16 1.37
C GLY A 139 13.95 3.60 2.23
N SER A 140 13.63 2.65 3.11
CA SER A 140 14.58 2.04 4.03
C SER A 140 15.64 1.21 3.30
N ILE A 141 15.26 0.48 2.25
CA ILE A 141 16.23 -0.34 1.48
C ILE A 141 17.18 0.53 0.64
N PHE A 142 16.70 1.62 0.03
CA PHE A 142 17.58 2.56 -0.69
C PHE A 142 18.59 3.21 0.26
N GLN A 143 18.16 3.58 1.47
CA GLN A 143 19.04 4.15 2.49
C GLN A 143 20.08 3.12 2.95
N ALA A 144 19.66 1.89 3.23
CA ALA A 144 20.56 0.80 3.62
C ALA A 144 21.58 0.44 2.54
N ALA A 145 21.18 0.50 1.27
CA ALA A 145 22.07 0.30 0.12
C ALA A 145 23.00 1.50 -0.15
N GLY A 146 22.85 2.61 0.60
CA GLY A 146 23.61 3.84 0.40
C GLY A 146 23.25 4.62 -0.87
N ASP A 147 22.11 4.31 -1.51
CA ASP A 147 21.69 4.91 -2.80
C ASP A 147 20.56 5.92 -2.61
N THR A 148 20.85 6.98 -1.87
CA THR A 148 19.90 8.11 -1.67
C THR A 148 19.60 8.88 -2.94
N ARG A 149 20.50 8.80 -3.95
CA ARG A 149 20.25 9.42 -5.26
C ARG A 149 19.08 8.73 -5.97
N SER A 150 19.05 7.41 -5.99
CA SER A 150 17.92 6.66 -6.56
C SER A 150 16.62 6.91 -5.79
N LEU A 151 16.67 7.02 -4.47
CA LEU A 151 15.52 7.41 -3.65
C LEU A 151 14.98 8.78 -4.04
N PHE A 152 15.86 9.77 -4.21
CA PHE A 152 15.48 11.12 -4.64
C PHE A 152 14.85 11.11 -6.05
N VAL A 153 15.45 10.40 -7.00
CA VAL A 153 14.91 10.28 -8.36
C VAL A 153 13.51 9.63 -8.33
N CYS A 154 13.31 8.55 -7.57
CA CYS A 154 11.99 7.95 -7.37
C CYS A 154 10.98 8.94 -6.80
N GLY A 155 11.39 9.75 -5.82
CA GLY A 155 10.54 10.78 -5.23
C GLY A 155 10.13 11.88 -6.21
N VAL A 156 11.06 12.35 -7.04
CA VAL A 156 10.77 13.37 -8.09
C VAL A 156 9.79 12.81 -9.12
N PHE A 157 10.03 11.60 -9.63
CA PHE A 157 9.12 10.93 -10.57
C PHE A 157 7.73 10.74 -9.96
N SER A 158 7.66 10.20 -8.73
CA SER A 158 6.40 10.03 -8.01
C SER A 158 5.63 11.33 -7.89
N SER A 159 6.31 12.40 -7.50
CA SER A 159 5.70 13.73 -7.34
C SER A 159 5.20 14.30 -8.66
N ALA A 160 6.00 14.20 -9.73
CA ALA A 160 5.62 14.68 -11.06
C ALA A 160 4.39 13.94 -11.60
N PHE A 161 4.38 12.60 -11.53
CA PHE A 161 3.22 11.81 -11.96
C PHE A 161 1.99 12.08 -11.09
N ASN A 162 2.16 12.24 -9.78
CA ASN A 162 1.04 12.52 -8.88
C ASN A 162 0.40 13.88 -9.22
N VAL A 163 1.22 14.92 -9.40
CA VAL A 163 0.74 16.24 -9.83
C VAL A 163 0.00 16.16 -11.18
N ALA A 164 0.61 15.49 -12.17
CA ALA A 164 0.00 15.31 -13.48
C ALA A 164 -1.35 14.56 -13.39
N GLY A 165 -1.41 13.49 -12.60
CA GLY A 165 -2.64 12.72 -12.40
C GLY A 165 -3.76 13.54 -11.75
N ILE A 166 -3.43 14.34 -10.71
CA ILE A 166 -4.39 15.22 -10.05
C ILE A 166 -4.92 16.27 -11.04
N LEU A 167 -4.03 16.93 -11.79
CA LEU A 167 -4.42 17.93 -12.79
C LEU A 167 -5.30 17.34 -13.88
N LEU A 168 -4.96 16.15 -14.39
CA LEU A 168 -5.81 15.43 -15.34
C LEU A 168 -7.19 15.09 -14.75
N GLY A 169 -7.23 14.59 -13.52
CA GLY A 169 -8.48 14.26 -12.84
C GLY A 169 -9.39 15.47 -12.67
N ILE A 170 -8.83 16.62 -12.29
CA ILE A 170 -9.59 17.85 -12.03
C ILE A 170 -10.01 18.54 -13.34
N PHE A 171 -9.04 18.81 -14.25
CA PHE A 171 -9.30 19.69 -15.40
C PHE A 171 -9.84 18.97 -16.62
N HIS A 172 -9.55 17.67 -16.79
CA HIS A 172 -10.04 16.92 -17.93
C HIS A 172 -11.33 16.16 -17.63
N PHE A 173 -11.39 15.48 -16.48
CA PHE A 173 -12.55 14.66 -16.12
C PHE A 173 -13.55 15.36 -15.19
N GLY A 174 -13.12 16.28 -14.34
CA GLY A 174 -13.96 17.12 -13.49
C GLY A 174 -14.75 16.39 -12.40
N THR A 175 -14.43 15.13 -12.08
CA THR A 175 -15.12 14.34 -11.04
C THR A 175 -14.15 13.85 -9.98
N LEU A 176 -14.61 13.76 -8.73
CA LEU A 176 -13.80 13.32 -7.61
C LEU A 176 -13.35 11.85 -7.75
N THR A 177 -14.21 11.01 -8.31
CA THR A 177 -13.89 9.60 -8.62
C THR A 177 -12.81 9.47 -9.69
N ALA A 178 -12.80 10.35 -10.68
CA ALA A 178 -11.74 10.39 -11.69
C ALA A 178 -10.41 10.85 -11.09
N VAL A 179 -10.41 11.84 -10.20
CA VAL A 179 -9.21 12.24 -9.44
C VAL A 179 -8.66 11.06 -8.66
N ALA A 180 -9.51 10.34 -7.92
CA ALA A 180 -9.11 9.13 -7.19
C ALA A 180 -8.52 8.05 -8.11
N SER A 181 -9.15 7.82 -9.27
CA SER A 181 -8.67 6.85 -10.26
C SER A 181 -7.30 7.25 -10.83
N CYS A 182 -7.11 8.51 -11.19
CA CYS A 182 -5.81 9.03 -11.63
C CYS A 182 -4.74 8.84 -10.55
N ILE A 183 -5.05 9.10 -9.29
CA ILE A 183 -4.13 8.90 -8.16
C ILE A 183 -3.74 7.43 -8.02
N VAL A 184 -4.68 6.49 -8.12
CA VAL A 184 -4.38 5.05 -8.07
C VAL A 184 -3.46 4.64 -9.22
N VAL A 185 -3.72 5.15 -10.43
CA VAL A 185 -2.84 4.92 -11.59
C VAL A 185 -1.44 5.47 -11.34
N THR A 186 -1.33 6.68 -10.81
CA THR A 186 -0.01 7.28 -10.52
C THR A 186 0.75 6.51 -9.42
N PHE A 187 0.07 6.00 -8.40
CA PHE A 187 0.69 5.12 -7.40
C PHE A 187 1.17 3.80 -8.02
N THR A 188 0.42 3.24 -8.96
CA THR A 188 0.82 2.02 -9.68
C THR A 188 2.04 2.27 -10.56
N ILE A 189 2.07 3.38 -11.30
CA ILE A 189 3.22 3.78 -12.12
C ILE A 189 4.46 3.99 -11.23
N ASN A 190 4.29 4.70 -10.12
CA ASN A 190 5.38 4.92 -9.15
C ASN A 190 5.91 3.61 -8.57
N PHE A 191 5.04 2.66 -8.25
CA PHE A 191 5.42 1.34 -7.78
C PHE A 191 6.30 0.61 -8.81
N ILE A 192 5.86 0.55 -10.06
CA ILE A 192 6.61 -0.09 -11.14
C ILE A 192 7.96 0.59 -11.34
N GLN A 193 7.98 1.92 -11.42
CA GLN A 193 9.20 2.71 -11.61
C GLN A 193 10.19 2.52 -10.45
N CYS A 194 9.72 2.61 -9.21
CA CYS A 194 10.55 2.50 -8.02
C CYS A 194 11.24 1.13 -7.94
N TYR A 195 10.50 0.04 -8.16
CA TYR A 195 11.06 -1.31 -8.12
C TYR A 195 11.94 -1.61 -9.34
N TRP A 196 11.58 -1.12 -10.53
CA TRP A 196 12.45 -1.20 -11.69
C TRP A 196 13.80 -0.51 -11.42
N GLN A 197 13.78 0.70 -10.88
CA GLN A 197 15.01 1.45 -10.55
C GLN A 197 15.81 0.75 -9.45
N MET A 198 15.15 0.23 -8.43
CA MET A 198 15.80 -0.51 -7.34
C MET A 198 16.58 -1.71 -7.88
N TYR A 199 15.93 -2.56 -8.66
CA TYR A 199 16.59 -3.77 -9.18
C TYR A 199 17.64 -3.47 -10.23
N ARG A 200 17.37 -2.57 -11.17
CA ARG A 200 18.28 -2.29 -12.30
C ARG A 200 19.44 -1.37 -11.95
N VAL A 201 19.19 -0.35 -11.12
CA VAL A 201 20.22 0.68 -10.82
C VAL A 201 20.94 0.37 -9.52
N THR A 202 20.22 0.17 -8.43
CA THR A 202 20.81 0.02 -7.09
C THR A 202 21.46 -1.34 -6.90
N PHE A 203 20.74 -2.42 -7.20
CA PHE A 203 21.20 -3.79 -7.00
C PHE A 203 21.83 -4.43 -8.24
N ARG A 204 21.52 -3.93 -9.44
CA ARG A 204 21.99 -4.46 -10.74
C ARG A 204 21.63 -5.94 -10.93
N GLN A 205 20.41 -6.30 -10.53
CA GLN A 205 19.86 -7.64 -10.64
C GLN A 205 18.57 -7.66 -11.45
N SER A 206 18.09 -8.86 -11.75
CA SER A 206 16.78 -9.05 -12.40
C SER A 206 15.66 -8.76 -11.41
N ALA A 207 14.56 -8.12 -11.86
CA ALA A 207 13.36 -7.92 -11.07
C ALA A 207 12.43 -9.16 -11.02
N TRP A 208 12.80 -10.25 -11.71
CA TRP A 208 11.98 -11.47 -11.77
C TRP A 208 11.71 -12.11 -10.39
N PRO A 209 12.70 -12.23 -9.47
CA PRO A 209 12.45 -12.73 -8.12
C PRO A 209 11.40 -11.92 -7.36
N PHE A 210 11.42 -10.59 -7.51
CA PHE A 210 10.41 -9.71 -6.91
C PHE A 210 9.01 -9.98 -7.46
N ILE A 211 8.86 -10.05 -8.79
CA ILE A 211 7.56 -10.34 -9.42
C ILE A 211 7.03 -11.69 -8.91
N ARG A 212 7.87 -12.70 -8.81
CA ARG A 212 7.51 -14.03 -8.29
C ARG A 212 7.00 -13.96 -6.84
N GLN A 213 7.54 -13.06 -6.01
CA GLN A 213 7.07 -12.87 -4.63
C GLN A 213 5.63 -12.33 -4.56
N LEU A 214 5.18 -11.61 -5.59
CA LEU A 214 3.84 -11.02 -5.64
C LEU A 214 2.77 -11.98 -6.17
N ILE A 215 3.14 -13.06 -6.87
CA ILE A 215 2.17 -13.96 -7.53
C ILE A 215 1.22 -14.58 -6.50
N SER A 216 1.75 -15.17 -5.44
CA SER A 216 0.95 -15.84 -4.42
C SER A 216 0.02 -14.86 -3.65
N PRO A 217 0.49 -13.68 -3.19
CA PRO A 217 -0.39 -12.65 -2.63
C PRO A 217 -1.46 -12.13 -3.59
N LEU A 218 -1.17 -12.07 -4.89
CA LEU A 218 -2.16 -11.69 -5.90
C LEU A 218 -3.23 -12.77 -6.08
N VAL A 219 -2.83 -14.04 -6.15
CA VAL A 219 -3.78 -15.17 -6.28
C VAL A 219 -4.75 -15.18 -5.11
N ILE A 220 -4.28 -15.06 -3.86
CA ILE A 220 -5.17 -15.03 -2.71
C ILE A 220 -6.11 -13.82 -2.73
N SER A 221 -5.63 -12.67 -3.18
CA SER A 221 -6.45 -11.47 -3.31
C SER A 221 -7.56 -11.65 -4.34
N ILE A 222 -7.27 -12.33 -5.46
CA ILE A 222 -8.27 -12.67 -6.47
C ILE A 222 -9.29 -13.67 -5.90
N LEU A 223 -8.85 -14.68 -5.16
CA LEU A 223 -9.76 -15.65 -4.53
C LEU A 223 -10.70 -14.97 -3.53
N ILE A 224 -10.20 -14.04 -2.72
CA ILE A 224 -11.02 -13.25 -1.81
C ILE A 224 -12.03 -12.40 -2.61
N ALA A 225 -11.61 -11.73 -3.68
CA ALA A 225 -12.50 -10.95 -4.53
C ALA A 225 -13.63 -11.79 -5.13
N LEU A 226 -13.31 -12.98 -5.64
CA LEU A 226 -14.29 -13.91 -6.23
C LEU A 226 -15.37 -14.35 -5.23
N VAL A 227 -15.04 -14.44 -3.95
CA VAL A 227 -16.03 -14.78 -2.90
C VAL A 227 -16.79 -13.53 -2.44
N LEU A 228 -16.12 -12.38 -2.34
CA LEU A 228 -16.78 -11.15 -1.88
C LEU A 228 -17.75 -10.56 -2.92
N ILE A 229 -17.55 -10.81 -4.24
CA ILE A 229 -18.48 -10.38 -5.29
C ILE A 229 -19.90 -10.92 -5.05
N PRO A 230 -20.14 -12.24 -4.99
CA PRO A 230 -21.49 -12.75 -4.73
C PRO A 230 -22.00 -12.39 -3.33
N MET A 231 -21.13 -12.29 -2.32
CA MET A 231 -21.52 -11.86 -0.97
C MET A 231 -22.05 -10.42 -0.95
N GLN A 232 -21.58 -9.54 -1.83
CA GLN A 232 -22.07 -8.17 -1.93
C GLN A 232 -23.59 -8.15 -2.21
N TYR A 233 -24.05 -9.01 -3.13
CA TYR A 233 -25.46 -9.14 -3.49
C TYR A 233 -26.27 -9.93 -2.45
N ALA A 234 -25.68 -10.99 -1.90
CA ALA A 234 -26.36 -11.86 -0.94
C ALA A 234 -26.63 -11.17 0.43
N LEU A 235 -25.80 -10.20 0.79
CA LEU A 235 -25.89 -9.48 2.06
C LEU A 235 -26.55 -8.10 1.90
N GLU A 236 -27.08 -7.78 0.72
CA GLU A 236 -27.79 -6.52 0.48
C GLU A 236 -29.02 -6.41 1.36
N GLY A 237 -29.18 -5.27 2.04
CA GLY A 237 -30.28 -5.02 2.99
C GLY A 237 -30.11 -5.63 4.39
N MET A 238 -29.01 -6.36 4.65
CA MET A 238 -28.73 -6.87 6.00
C MET A 238 -28.11 -5.80 6.90
N ASN A 239 -28.11 -6.08 8.21
CA ASN A 239 -27.48 -5.20 9.18
C ASN A 239 -25.99 -5.00 8.85
N ILE A 240 -25.53 -3.74 8.87
CA ILE A 240 -24.18 -3.35 8.47
C ILE A 240 -23.07 -4.07 9.26
N PHE A 241 -23.28 -4.30 10.55
CA PHE A 241 -22.31 -5.02 11.38
C PHE A 241 -22.23 -6.50 10.99
N VAL A 242 -23.37 -7.11 10.63
CA VAL A 242 -23.40 -8.49 10.13
C VAL A 242 -22.66 -8.58 8.81
N THR A 243 -22.88 -7.63 7.91
CA THR A 243 -22.25 -7.59 6.58
C THR A 243 -20.72 -7.47 6.68
N ILE A 244 -20.22 -6.51 7.46
CA ILE A 244 -18.76 -6.30 7.59
C ILE A 244 -18.09 -7.49 8.28
N ILE A 245 -18.71 -8.07 9.32
CA ILE A 245 -18.18 -9.25 10.02
C ILE A 245 -18.17 -10.46 9.10
N ALA A 246 -19.25 -10.71 8.35
CA ALA A 246 -19.33 -11.82 7.41
C ALA A 246 -18.26 -11.74 6.31
N LYS A 247 -18.10 -10.55 5.68
CA LYS A 247 -17.04 -10.30 4.69
C LYS A 247 -15.64 -10.47 5.29
N GLY A 248 -15.42 -9.98 6.51
CA GLY A 248 -14.15 -10.12 7.23
C GLY A 248 -13.81 -11.59 7.53
N ILE A 249 -14.76 -12.34 8.09
CA ILE A 249 -14.59 -13.78 8.40
C ILE A 249 -14.34 -14.59 7.12
N ALA A 250 -15.12 -14.36 6.06
CA ALA A 250 -14.92 -15.05 4.78
C ALA A 250 -13.51 -14.80 4.22
N SER A 251 -13.06 -13.54 4.23
CA SER A 251 -11.70 -13.19 3.79
C SER A 251 -10.62 -13.86 4.63
N PHE A 252 -10.80 -13.90 5.95
CA PHE A 252 -9.86 -14.52 6.88
C PHE A 252 -9.79 -16.04 6.71
N ILE A 253 -10.93 -16.71 6.48
CA ILE A 253 -10.99 -18.14 6.22
C ILE A 253 -10.26 -18.48 4.93
N ILE A 254 -10.54 -17.75 3.83
CA ILE A 254 -9.87 -17.97 2.55
C ILE A 254 -8.36 -17.80 2.69
N PHE A 255 -7.95 -16.73 3.38
CA PHE A 255 -6.55 -16.45 3.67
C PHE A 255 -5.89 -17.59 4.44
N GLY A 256 -6.53 -18.09 5.50
CA GLY A 256 -6.03 -19.19 6.30
C GLY A 256 -5.92 -20.52 5.52
N ILE A 257 -6.96 -20.86 4.76
CA ILE A 257 -6.97 -22.07 3.91
C ILE A 257 -5.84 -21.99 2.87
N TYR A 258 -5.69 -20.86 2.19
CA TYR A 258 -4.67 -20.68 1.18
C TYR A 258 -3.26 -20.84 1.73
N ILE A 259 -2.93 -20.17 2.84
CA ILE A 259 -1.62 -20.29 3.48
C ILE A 259 -1.34 -21.72 3.91
N GLN A 260 -2.34 -22.43 4.42
CA GLN A 260 -2.20 -23.82 4.85
C GLN A 260 -1.97 -24.76 3.64
N MET A 261 -2.66 -24.55 2.54
CA MET A 261 -2.53 -25.38 1.32
C MET A 261 -1.19 -25.17 0.61
N THR A 262 -0.68 -23.92 0.61
CA THR A 262 0.57 -23.58 -0.09
C THR A 262 1.82 -23.82 0.74
N HIS A 263 1.68 -24.20 2.03
CA HIS A 263 2.79 -24.35 2.99
C HIS A 263 3.76 -23.15 3.04
N GLU A 264 3.33 -21.97 2.58
CA GLU A 264 4.17 -20.79 2.50
C GLU A 264 4.58 -20.23 3.87
N TYR A 265 3.69 -20.36 4.86
CA TYR A 265 3.95 -20.13 6.27
C TYR A 265 3.36 -21.30 7.05
N ASP A 266 4.21 -22.27 7.41
CA ASP A 266 3.78 -23.47 8.13
C ASP A 266 3.40 -23.09 9.58
N MET A 267 2.23 -22.39 9.70
CA MET A 267 1.72 -21.88 10.98
C MET A 267 1.38 -23.02 11.93
N ILE A 268 0.86 -24.16 11.43
CA ILE A 268 0.46 -25.30 12.28
C ILE A 268 1.69 -25.98 12.84
N SER A 269 2.77 -26.15 12.08
CA SER A 269 4.01 -26.74 12.60
C SER A 269 4.67 -25.82 13.63
N LYS A 270 4.65 -24.49 13.41
CA LYS A 270 5.16 -23.51 14.40
C LYS A 270 4.33 -23.51 15.69
N VAL A 271 3.01 -23.53 15.61
CA VAL A 271 2.15 -23.60 16.79
C VAL A 271 2.34 -24.93 17.53
N ARG A 272 2.46 -26.06 16.80
CA ARG A 272 2.81 -27.36 17.39
C ARG A 272 4.18 -27.36 18.08
N SER A 273 5.18 -26.69 17.49
CA SER A 273 6.52 -26.59 18.07
C SER A 273 6.55 -25.70 19.32
N LEU A 274 5.77 -24.63 19.35
CA LEU A 274 5.62 -23.77 20.52
C LEU A 274 4.92 -24.51 21.68
N ARG A 275 3.86 -25.27 21.37
CA ARG A 275 3.15 -26.09 22.37
C ARG A 275 4.01 -27.23 22.93
N LYS A 276 4.96 -27.76 22.14
CA LYS A 276 5.95 -28.75 22.62
C LYS A 276 7.08 -28.15 23.46
N LYS A 277 7.33 -26.86 23.38
CA LYS A 277 8.34 -26.15 24.20
C LYS A 277 7.74 -25.62 25.52
N SER A 278 6.43 -25.59 25.67
CA SER A 278 5.71 -25.16 26.88
C SER A 278 5.23 -26.33 27.77
N LEU A 279 5.51 -27.58 27.37
CA LEU A 279 5.37 -28.81 28.13
C LEU A 279 6.76 -29.38 28.44
#